data_cd991892665443830e49bf9fbd0b242c
#
_entry.id   cd991892665443830e49bf9fbd0b242c
#
_cell.length_a   1.000
_cell.length_b   1.000
_cell.length_c   1.000
_cell.angle_alpha   90.00
_cell.angle_beta   90.00
_cell.angle_gamma   90.00
#
_symmetry.space_group_name_H-M   'P 1'
#
loop_
_entity.id
_entity.type
_entity.pdbx_description
1 polymer ?
#
loop_
_entity_poly.entity_id
_entity_poly.type
_entity_poly.pdbx_seq_one_letter_code
_entity_poly.pdbx_strand_id
1 'polypeptide(L)'
;METQEVIFEPNPGPQTKFLASTEQEVLYGGAAGGGKSYSMVADPVRYFTNPHARMLLVRRSTEELRELISVSKQLYPKAVPGIKFMERDKTWVAPNGATLWMSYLDRDDDVMRYQGQAFNWIGFDELTQWPTSYSWNYMRSRLRATKASGLPLYMRATSNPGGPGHQWVRRHFIEPSTPGESFWATDENGEVIKWPKGHTREGEPLFKRKFIPATLFDNPYLSEDGMYEANLLSLPEHQRRQLLEGDWDINEGSAFPEFNRQIHVVKPYDIPSNWTKFRACDYGYGSHTGVVWIAVVPGSEQLIVYRELYVSKIIATDLADMILDLEYDEKIRYGVLDSSLWHRRGDTGPSLAEQMILKGCRWRPADRSKGSRVSGKNEIHRRLQVDEFTEEPRLVIFDNCTNLINQLPTIPLDKKNPEDVDTNSEDHLYDALRYGVMTRPRSNVFDFDPSSQRSGFQASDPTFGY
;
A
#
# COMPACT_ATOMS: atom_id res chain seq x y z
N MET A 1 47.83 13.87 25.12
CA MET A 1 46.42 13.68 24.80
C MET A 1 46.41 12.95 23.47
N GLU A 2 46.08 11.69 23.48
CA GLU A 2 45.80 10.96 22.21
C GLU A 2 44.55 11.63 21.60
N THR A 3 44.72 12.21 20.43
CA THR A 3 43.61 12.69 19.61
C THR A 3 42.78 11.44 19.28
N GLN A 4 41.58 11.31 19.85
CA GLN A 4 40.61 10.31 19.43
C GLN A 4 40.27 10.56 17.97
N GLU A 5 40.68 9.64 17.11
CA GLU A 5 40.31 9.66 15.69
C GLU A 5 38.81 9.39 15.57
N VAL A 6 38.07 10.33 15.00
CA VAL A 6 36.65 10.13 14.69
C VAL A 6 36.54 9.23 13.48
N ILE A 7 36.09 7.99 13.67
CA ILE A 7 35.99 6.98 12.61
C ILE A 7 34.73 7.17 11.78
N PHE A 8 33.65 7.65 12.41
CA PHE A 8 32.37 7.92 11.79
C PHE A 8 31.64 9.01 12.58
N GLU A 9 31.18 10.01 11.86
CA GLU A 9 30.29 11.07 12.38
C GLU A 9 29.03 11.08 11.53
N PRO A 10 27.83 10.88 12.14
CA PRO A 10 26.58 10.92 11.39
C PRO A 10 26.27 12.33 10.94
N ASN A 11 25.75 12.48 9.72
CA ASN A 11 25.24 13.75 9.25
C ASN A 11 24.15 14.28 10.21
N PRO A 12 24.12 15.59 10.49
CA PRO A 12 23.05 16.22 11.26
C PRO A 12 21.67 15.95 10.65
N GLY A 13 20.65 15.79 11.49
CA GLY A 13 19.29 15.58 11.01
C GLY A 13 18.86 14.11 10.99
N PRO A 14 18.33 13.56 9.88
CA PRO A 14 17.71 12.23 9.83
C PRO A 14 18.67 11.10 10.20
N GLN A 15 19.91 11.13 9.76
CA GLN A 15 20.91 10.11 10.07
C GLN A 15 21.18 10.03 11.58
N THR A 16 21.42 11.19 12.21
CA THR A 16 21.60 11.28 13.67
C THR A 16 20.35 10.80 14.42
N LYS A 17 19.14 11.19 13.95
CA LYS A 17 17.87 10.75 14.55
C LYS A 17 17.68 9.24 14.47
N PHE A 18 18.05 8.62 13.33
CA PHE A 18 17.97 7.18 13.16
C PHE A 18 18.88 6.45 14.17
N LEU A 19 20.13 6.85 14.24
CA LEU A 19 21.11 6.24 15.16
C LEU A 19 20.76 6.49 16.63
N ALA A 20 20.11 7.58 16.98
CA ALA A 20 19.68 7.90 18.32
C ALA A 20 18.33 7.26 18.72
N SER A 21 17.61 6.65 17.78
CA SER A 21 16.26 6.12 18.02
C SER A 21 16.26 4.92 18.96
N THR A 22 15.35 4.96 19.93
CA THR A 22 15.15 3.92 20.96
C THR A 22 13.86 3.12 20.79
N GLU A 23 13.06 3.46 19.79
CA GLU A 23 11.86 2.71 19.40
C GLU A 23 12.22 1.31 18.92
N GLN A 24 11.36 0.34 19.17
CA GLN A 24 11.63 -1.06 18.81
C GLN A 24 11.69 -1.29 17.31
N GLU A 25 10.85 -0.61 16.55
CA GLU A 25 10.85 -0.66 15.09
C GLU A 25 11.06 0.75 14.52
N VAL A 26 12.08 0.93 13.68
CA VAL A 26 12.37 2.21 13.04
C VAL A 26 12.61 2.01 11.56
N LEU A 27 11.90 2.79 10.74
CA LEU A 27 12.16 2.94 9.31
C LEU A 27 12.86 4.27 9.04
N TYR A 28 14.03 4.22 8.42
CA TYR A 28 14.72 5.36 7.85
C TYR A 28 14.51 5.34 6.32
N GLY A 29 13.58 6.15 5.83
CA GLY A 29 13.07 6.04 4.47
C GLY A 29 12.88 7.37 3.79
N GLY A 30 12.75 7.35 2.46
CA GLY A 30 12.52 8.52 1.63
C GLY A 30 13.42 8.56 0.41
N ALA A 31 13.90 9.75 0.03
CA ALA A 31 14.69 9.97 -1.17
C ALA A 31 15.97 9.12 -1.24
N ALA A 32 16.43 8.86 -2.44
CA ALA A 32 17.74 8.25 -2.68
C ALA A 32 18.88 9.20 -2.22
N GLY A 33 20.04 8.63 -1.92
CA GLY A 33 21.21 9.43 -1.54
C GLY A 33 21.25 9.95 -0.09
N GLY A 34 20.20 9.75 0.72
CA GLY A 34 20.12 10.25 2.11
C GLY A 34 21.00 9.53 3.14
N GLY A 35 21.97 8.70 2.74
CA GLY A 35 22.89 8.02 3.67
C GLY A 35 22.31 6.84 4.43
N LYS A 36 21.15 6.31 3.98
CA LYS A 36 20.38 5.25 4.66
C LYS A 36 21.16 3.95 4.86
N SER A 37 21.70 3.35 3.78
CA SER A 37 22.42 2.07 3.84
C SER A 37 23.72 2.16 4.66
N TYR A 38 24.40 3.31 4.61
CA TYR A 38 25.55 3.56 5.47
C TYR A 38 25.18 3.56 6.96
N SER A 39 24.07 4.22 7.31
CA SER A 39 23.54 4.23 8.68
C SER A 39 23.12 2.84 9.15
N MET A 40 22.57 2.02 8.26
CA MET A 40 22.23 0.61 8.55
C MET A 40 23.45 -0.22 8.89
N VAL A 41 24.58 0.02 8.22
CA VAL A 41 25.85 -0.64 8.52
C VAL A 41 26.48 -0.05 9.80
N ALA A 42 26.34 1.24 10.07
CA ALA A 42 26.94 1.88 11.23
C ALA A 42 26.21 1.57 12.56
N ASP A 43 24.88 1.43 12.55
CA ASP A 43 24.07 1.26 13.77
C ASP A 43 24.49 0.07 14.64
N PRO A 44 24.77 -1.14 14.11
CA PRO A 44 25.15 -2.29 14.92
C PRO A 44 26.56 -2.20 15.55
N VAL A 45 27.41 -1.27 15.11
CA VAL A 45 28.79 -1.12 15.62
C VAL A 45 28.82 -0.96 17.13
N ARG A 46 27.89 -0.19 17.71
CA ARG A 46 27.80 0.06 19.16
C ARG A 46 27.59 -1.19 20.00
N TYR A 47 27.04 -2.24 19.42
CA TYR A 47 26.73 -3.48 20.15
C TYR A 47 27.89 -4.47 20.16
N PHE A 48 28.94 -4.30 19.34
CA PHE A 48 30.12 -5.15 19.36
C PHE A 48 30.91 -5.08 20.67
N THR A 49 30.66 -4.09 21.52
CA THR A 49 31.23 -4.01 22.87
C THR A 49 30.68 -5.07 23.82
N ASN A 50 29.50 -5.63 23.53
CA ASN A 50 28.83 -6.60 24.37
C ASN A 50 29.01 -8.03 23.81
N PRO A 51 29.64 -8.98 24.55
CA PRO A 51 29.94 -10.34 24.08
C PRO A 51 28.67 -11.17 23.75
N HIS A 52 27.51 -10.77 24.27
CA HIS A 52 26.26 -11.46 24.03
C HIS A 52 25.52 -10.94 22.79
N ALA A 53 26.02 -9.90 22.11
CA ALA A 53 25.38 -9.36 20.94
C ALA A 53 25.35 -10.36 19.78
N ARG A 54 24.16 -10.56 19.26
CA ARG A 54 23.87 -11.37 18.06
C ARG A 54 23.01 -10.53 17.16
N MET A 55 23.56 -10.14 16.04
CA MET A 55 22.94 -9.20 15.12
C MET A 55 22.77 -9.83 13.74
N LEU A 56 21.77 -9.38 13.01
CA LEU A 56 21.47 -9.84 11.65
C LEU A 56 21.17 -8.63 10.77
N LEU A 57 21.82 -8.56 9.60
CA LEU A 57 21.54 -7.60 8.55
C LEU A 57 21.14 -8.34 7.29
N VAL A 58 19.99 -8.02 6.72
CA VAL A 58 19.45 -8.70 5.54
C VAL A 58 19.17 -7.75 4.38
N ARG A 59 19.37 -8.28 3.19
CA ARG A 59 18.97 -7.72 1.89
C ARG A 59 18.11 -8.74 1.14
N ARG A 60 17.49 -8.31 0.04
CA ARG A 60 16.66 -9.19 -0.78
C ARG A 60 17.51 -10.25 -1.51
N SER A 61 18.64 -9.86 -2.06
CA SER A 61 19.52 -10.75 -2.85
C SER A 61 20.98 -10.73 -2.38
N THR A 62 21.73 -11.73 -2.81
CA THR A 62 23.18 -11.82 -2.53
C THR A 62 23.98 -10.73 -3.24
N GLU A 63 23.55 -10.35 -4.44
CA GLU A 63 24.18 -9.32 -5.25
C GLU A 63 24.09 -7.96 -4.54
N GLU A 64 22.93 -7.61 -4.05
CA GLU A 64 22.70 -6.36 -3.33
C GLU A 64 23.43 -6.32 -1.98
N LEU A 65 23.59 -7.48 -1.32
CA LEU A 65 24.31 -7.58 -0.06
C LEU A 65 25.80 -7.24 -0.18
N ARG A 66 26.41 -7.38 -1.37
CA ARG A 66 27.83 -7.09 -1.62
C ARG A 66 28.23 -5.66 -1.28
N GLU A 67 27.35 -4.71 -1.56
CA GLU A 67 27.61 -3.30 -1.25
C GLU A 67 27.71 -3.09 0.26
N LEU A 68 26.75 -3.62 1.03
CA LEU A 68 26.77 -3.51 2.50
C LEU A 68 27.99 -4.19 3.11
N ILE A 69 28.41 -5.34 2.57
CA ILE A 69 29.64 -6.03 2.96
C ILE A 69 30.86 -5.14 2.66
N SER A 70 30.91 -4.52 1.49
CA SER A 70 32.01 -3.62 1.12
C SER A 70 32.12 -2.43 2.07
N VAL A 71 31.01 -1.78 2.38
CA VAL A 71 30.95 -0.66 3.35
C VAL A 71 31.39 -1.15 4.74
N SER A 72 30.90 -2.29 5.19
CA SER A 72 31.26 -2.83 6.50
C SER A 72 32.76 -3.17 6.60
N LYS A 73 33.40 -3.65 5.52
CA LYS A 73 34.84 -3.93 5.47
C LYS A 73 35.70 -2.65 5.58
N GLN A 74 35.15 -1.49 5.20
CA GLN A 74 35.83 -0.21 5.36
C GLN A 74 35.67 0.36 6.79
N LEU A 75 34.50 0.14 7.41
CA LEU A 75 34.15 0.73 8.69
C LEU A 75 34.57 -0.14 9.89
N TYR A 76 34.22 -1.43 9.90
CA TYR A 76 34.28 -2.24 11.11
C TYR A 76 35.71 -2.50 11.62
N PRO A 77 36.74 -2.75 10.75
CA PRO A 77 38.11 -2.93 11.25
C PRO A 77 38.70 -1.72 11.96
N LYS A 78 38.19 -0.50 11.58
CA LYS A 78 38.58 0.75 12.24
C LYS A 78 37.86 0.94 13.56
N ALA A 79 36.55 0.64 13.58
CA ALA A 79 35.67 0.87 14.72
C ALA A 79 35.80 -0.19 15.82
N VAL A 80 36.16 -1.43 15.46
CA VAL A 80 36.26 -2.57 16.38
C VAL A 80 37.61 -3.28 16.15
N PRO A 81 38.65 -2.87 16.84
CA PRO A 81 39.99 -3.49 16.67
C PRO A 81 39.95 -4.99 16.84
N GLY A 82 40.54 -5.72 15.88
CA GLY A 82 40.63 -7.17 15.89
C GLY A 82 39.39 -7.93 15.42
N ILE A 83 38.34 -7.23 14.96
CA ILE A 83 37.19 -7.88 14.35
C ILE A 83 37.55 -8.61 13.06
N LYS A 84 36.93 -9.74 12.79
CA LYS A 84 37.21 -10.57 11.60
C LYS A 84 35.97 -10.84 10.82
N PHE A 85 36.03 -10.75 9.49
CA PHE A 85 34.98 -11.18 8.59
C PHE A 85 35.18 -12.61 8.13
N MET A 86 34.20 -13.44 8.41
CA MET A 86 34.18 -14.85 7.99
C MET A 86 33.51 -14.93 6.62
N GLU A 87 34.28 -14.97 5.55
CA GLU A 87 33.82 -14.88 4.15
C GLU A 87 32.77 -15.96 3.80
N ARG A 88 33.01 -17.22 4.26
CA ARG A 88 32.09 -18.32 3.98
C ARG A 88 30.71 -18.10 4.56
N ASP A 89 30.65 -17.60 5.79
CA ASP A 89 29.40 -17.47 6.54
C ASP A 89 28.88 -16.04 6.50
N LYS A 90 29.58 -15.15 5.80
CA LYS A 90 29.27 -13.70 5.73
C LYS A 90 29.02 -13.08 7.12
N THR A 91 29.86 -13.47 8.10
CA THR A 91 29.66 -13.09 9.50
C THR A 91 30.86 -12.32 10.03
N TRP A 92 30.58 -11.15 10.62
CA TRP A 92 31.54 -10.42 11.43
C TRP A 92 31.61 -11.02 12.83
N VAL A 93 32.83 -11.26 13.33
CA VAL A 93 33.09 -11.81 14.67
C VAL A 93 34.05 -10.87 15.39
N ALA A 94 33.62 -10.27 16.47
CA ALA A 94 34.44 -9.46 17.33
C ALA A 94 35.28 -10.31 18.27
N PRO A 95 36.43 -9.81 18.80
CA PRO A 95 37.29 -10.58 19.71
C PRO A 95 36.59 -11.08 20.98
N ASN A 96 35.59 -10.37 21.46
CA ASN A 96 34.76 -10.73 22.63
C ASN A 96 33.67 -11.77 22.31
N GLY A 97 33.53 -12.18 21.05
CA GLY A 97 32.50 -13.13 20.61
C GLY A 97 31.17 -12.55 20.14
N ALA A 98 31.02 -11.24 20.13
CA ALA A 98 29.84 -10.59 19.49
C ALA A 98 29.86 -10.85 17.98
N THR A 99 28.67 -11.01 17.37
CA THR A 99 28.56 -11.35 15.95
C THR A 99 27.53 -10.51 15.23
N LEU A 100 27.79 -10.21 13.95
CA LEU A 100 26.81 -9.71 13.00
C LEU A 100 26.81 -10.62 11.76
N TRP A 101 25.71 -11.28 11.53
CA TRP A 101 25.50 -12.07 10.33
C TRP A 101 24.90 -11.18 9.23
N MET A 102 25.53 -11.15 8.05
CA MET A 102 25.04 -10.45 6.86
C MET A 102 24.47 -11.50 5.90
N SER A 103 23.16 -11.45 5.64
CA SER A 103 22.46 -12.50 4.93
C SER A 103 21.44 -11.93 3.95
N TYR A 104 20.74 -12.82 3.24
CA TYR A 104 19.69 -12.43 2.31
C TYR A 104 18.44 -13.28 2.52
N LEU A 105 17.29 -12.72 2.14
CA LEU A 105 15.96 -13.35 2.18
C LEU A 105 15.31 -13.15 0.82
N ASP A 106 15.50 -14.09 -0.11
CA ASP A 106 14.93 -14.01 -1.46
C ASP A 106 13.44 -14.33 -1.48
N ARG A 107 13.02 -15.26 -0.62
CA ARG A 107 11.61 -15.69 -0.49
C ARG A 107 11.15 -15.59 0.96
N ASP A 108 9.85 -15.48 1.15
CA ASP A 108 9.26 -15.44 2.49
C ASP A 108 9.62 -16.70 3.32
N ASP A 109 9.70 -17.88 2.69
CA ASP A 109 10.08 -19.13 3.37
C ASP A 109 11.54 -19.15 3.87
N ASP A 110 12.41 -18.29 3.34
CA ASP A 110 13.80 -18.20 3.77
C ASP A 110 13.96 -17.82 5.25
N VAL A 111 12.96 -17.21 5.85
CA VAL A 111 12.94 -16.90 7.29
C VAL A 111 13.04 -18.15 8.16
N MET A 112 12.67 -19.32 7.63
CA MET A 112 12.77 -20.62 8.35
C MET A 112 14.22 -21.00 8.67
N ARG A 113 15.22 -20.51 7.94
CA ARG A 113 16.64 -20.65 8.26
C ARG A 113 17.03 -20.11 9.63
N TYR A 114 16.22 -19.16 10.14
CA TYR A 114 16.44 -18.50 11.44
C TYR A 114 15.61 -19.13 12.57
N GLN A 115 14.92 -20.23 12.29
CA GLN A 115 14.18 -20.95 13.32
C GLN A 115 15.15 -21.41 14.43
N GLY A 116 14.79 -21.14 15.68
CA GLY A 116 15.64 -21.43 16.84
C GLY A 116 16.71 -20.38 17.16
N GLN A 117 17.04 -19.47 16.25
CA GLN A 117 18.03 -18.41 16.47
C GLN A 117 17.43 -17.23 17.26
N ALA A 118 18.30 -16.46 17.87
CA ALA A 118 17.96 -15.28 18.65
C ALA A 118 18.90 -14.12 18.33
N PHE A 119 18.32 -12.94 18.12
CA PHE A 119 19.05 -11.72 17.79
C PHE A 119 18.59 -10.59 18.71
N ASN A 120 19.51 -9.68 19.07
CA ASN A 120 19.16 -8.44 19.74
C ASN A 120 18.90 -7.29 18.77
N TRP A 121 19.44 -7.36 17.56
CA TRP A 121 19.31 -6.37 16.51
C TRP A 121 19.09 -7.05 15.16
N ILE A 122 18.10 -6.60 14.39
CA ILE A 122 17.82 -7.09 13.04
C ILE A 122 17.61 -5.88 12.13
N GLY A 123 18.42 -5.79 11.07
CA GLY A 123 18.33 -4.77 10.03
C GLY A 123 17.79 -5.32 8.72
N PHE A 124 16.83 -4.63 8.12
CA PHE A 124 16.33 -4.87 6.77
C PHE A 124 16.69 -3.67 5.90
N ASP A 125 17.60 -3.85 4.96
CA ASP A 125 17.93 -2.78 4.03
C ASP A 125 17.09 -2.92 2.76
N GLU A 126 16.46 -1.81 2.32
CA GLU A 126 15.47 -1.73 1.24
C GLU A 126 14.20 -2.57 1.54
N LEU A 127 13.52 -2.26 2.64
CA LEU A 127 12.37 -3.02 3.15
C LEU A 127 11.23 -3.19 2.14
N THR A 128 11.01 -2.25 1.22
CA THR A 128 9.98 -2.35 0.18
C THR A 128 10.26 -3.43 -0.87
N GLN A 129 11.43 -4.05 -0.86
CA GLN A 129 11.73 -5.18 -1.73
C GLN A 129 10.95 -6.46 -1.35
N TRP A 130 10.49 -6.59 -0.10
CA TRP A 130 9.65 -7.72 0.33
C TRP A 130 8.19 -7.43 0.06
N PRO A 131 7.49 -8.25 -0.77
CA PRO A 131 6.11 -8.00 -1.18
C PRO A 131 5.11 -7.99 -0.03
N THR A 132 5.38 -8.75 1.02
CA THR A 132 4.51 -8.89 2.20
C THR A 132 5.24 -8.57 3.49
N SER A 133 4.48 -8.27 4.54
CA SER A 133 5.02 -8.05 5.88
C SER A 133 5.45 -9.35 6.59
N TYR A 134 5.29 -10.51 5.95
CA TYR A 134 5.51 -11.82 6.58
C TYR A 134 6.94 -11.98 7.11
N SER A 135 7.95 -11.73 6.28
CA SER A 135 9.36 -11.82 6.66
C SER A 135 9.71 -10.88 7.82
N TRP A 136 9.21 -9.64 7.80
CA TRP A 136 9.38 -8.68 8.87
C TRP A 136 8.77 -9.16 10.18
N ASN A 137 7.51 -9.58 10.15
CA ASN A 137 6.77 -10.05 11.32
C ASN A 137 7.35 -11.34 11.90
N TYR A 138 7.76 -12.29 11.05
CA TYR A 138 8.41 -13.51 11.49
C TYR A 138 9.75 -13.22 12.18
N MET A 139 10.59 -12.40 11.58
CA MET A 139 11.91 -12.07 12.12
C MET A 139 11.80 -11.29 13.44
N ARG A 140 10.76 -10.49 13.65
CA ARG A 140 10.49 -9.88 14.95
C ARG A 140 10.35 -10.92 16.07
N SER A 141 9.80 -12.09 15.79
CA SER A 141 9.71 -13.19 16.76
C SER A 141 11.07 -13.76 17.14
N ARG A 142 12.12 -13.43 16.39
CA ARG A 142 13.51 -13.82 16.66
C ARG A 142 14.25 -12.79 17.52
N LEU A 143 13.66 -11.62 17.77
CA LEU A 143 14.21 -10.63 18.71
C LEU A 143 14.09 -11.14 20.13
N ARG A 144 15.19 -11.55 20.71
CA ARG A 144 15.26 -11.98 22.12
C ARG A 144 16.69 -11.89 22.64
N ALA A 145 16.80 -11.38 23.82
CA ALA A 145 18.02 -11.37 24.61
C ALA A 145 17.68 -11.59 26.09
N THR A 146 18.63 -12.11 26.85
CA THR A 146 18.42 -12.24 28.29
C THR A 146 18.48 -10.85 28.93
N LYS A 147 17.69 -10.63 29.99
CA LYS A 147 17.72 -9.36 30.71
C LYS A 147 19.12 -9.05 31.24
N ALA A 148 19.87 -10.07 31.63
CA ALA A 148 21.24 -9.93 32.13
C ALA A 148 22.23 -9.40 31.09
N SER A 149 21.95 -9.55 29.79
CA SER A 149 22.83 -9.03 28.73
C SER A 149 22.82 -7.51 28.62
N GLY A 150 21.74 -6.84 29.09
CA GLY A 150 21.55 -5.39 28.95
C GLY A 150 21.36 -4.91 27.52
N LEU A 151 21.19 -5.84 26.55
CA LEU A 151 21.03 -5.51 25.13
C LEU A 151 19.59 -5.08 24.82
N PRO A 152 19.39 -4.00 24.04
CA PRO A 152 18.08 -3.65 23.51
C PRO A 152 17.63 -4.64 22.44
N LEU A 153 16.33 -4.67 22.17
CA LEU A 153 15.73 -5.46 21.10
C LEU A 153 15.20 -4.52 20.01
N TYR A 154 15.93 -4.44 18.89
CA TYR A 154 15.62 -3.49 17.82
C TYR A 154 15.48 -4.14 16.46
N MET A 155 14.45 -3.72 15.74
CA MET A 155 14.35 -3.86 14.30
C MET A 155 14.60 -2.51 13.62
N ARG A 156 15.42 -2.53 12.62
CA ARG A 156 15.79 -1.35 11.83
C ARG A 156 15.51 -1.62 10.37
N ALA A 157 14.97 -0.65 9.69
CA ALA A 157 14.74 -0.74 8.26
C ALA A 157 15.21 0.53 7.56
N THR A 158 15.65 0.35 6.31
CA THR A 158 15.82 1.44 5.36
C THR A 158 14.98 1.15 4.13
N SER A 159 14.50 2.18 3.45
CA SER A 159 13.86 2.02 2.14
C SER A 159 13.71 3.32 1.40
N ASN A 160 13.59 3.20 0.08
CA ASN A 160 12.97 4.22 -0.76
C ASN A 160 11.48 3.90 -0.92
N PRO A 161 10.63 4.88 -1.29
CA PRO A 161 9.29 4.59 -1.80
C PRO A 161 9.36 3.71 -3.05
N GLY A 162 8.29 2.98 -3.35
CA GLY A 162 8.23 2.08 -4.50
C GLY A 162 8.60 0.64 -4.15
N GLY A 163 8.64 -0.20 -5.19
CA GLY A 163 8.88 -1.63 -5.04
C GLY A 163 7.65 -2.43 -4.57
N PRO A 164 7.75 -3.77 -4.61
CA PRO A 164 6.59 -4.65 -4.40
C PRO A 164 5.97 -4.57 -3.01
N GLY A 165 6.74 -4.18 -2.00
CA GLY A 165 6.29 -4.07 -0.60
C GLY A 165 5.87 -2.67 -0.18
N HIS A 166 5.89 -1.70 -1.10
CA HIS A 166 5.62 -0.30 -0.80
C HIS A 166 4.38 -0.10 0.09
N GLN A 167 3.28 -0.77 -0.22
CA GLN A 167 2.00 -0.58 0.45
C GLN A 167 2.00 -1.02 1.91
N TRP A 168 2.50 -2.23 2.19
CA TRP A 168 2.53 -2.68 3.57
C TRP A 168 3.51 -1.86 4.42
N VAL A 169 4.65 -1.42 3.83
CA VAL A 169 5.60 -0.55 4.53
C VAL A 169 4.96 0.81 4.83
N ARG A 170 4.23 1.38 3.87
CA ARG A 170 3.51 2.63 4.02
C ARG A 170 2.47 2.54 5.13
N ARG A 171 1.59 1.52 5.12
CA ARG A 171 0.60 1.27 6.19
C ARG A 171 1.27 1.05 7.56
N HIS A 172 2.43 0.41 7.57
CA HIS A 172 3.11 0.02 8.81
C HIS A 172 3.83 1.18 9.49
N PHE A 173 4.41 2.11 8.72
CA PHE A 173 5.30 3.15 9.23
C PHE A 173 4.88 4.58 8.90
N ILE A 174 4.25 4.84 7.76
CA ILE A 174 4.04 6.19 7.23
C ILE A 174 2.66 6.72 7.62
N GLU A 175 1.59 5.97 7.29
CA GLU A 175 0.21 6.40 7.51
C GLU A 175 -0.17 6.61 8.99
N PRO A 176 0.35 5.83 9.97
CA PRO A 176 -0.10 5.94 11.35
C PRO A 176 0.36 7.18 12.10
N SER A 177 1.34 7.92 11.60
CA SER A 177 1.87 9.07 12.35
C SER A 177 2.54 10.14 11.48
N THR A 178 2.76 11.29 12.10
CA THR A 178 3.59 12.36 11.54
C THR A 178 5.05 11.90 11.40
N PRO A 179 5.71 12.16 10.26
CA PRO A 179 7.11 11.81 10.07
C PRO A 179 8.02 12.36 11.18
N GLY A 180 8.86 11.50 11.74
CA GLY A 180 9.78 11.86 12.83
C GLY A 180 9.20 11.68 14.24
N GLU A 181 7.91 11.44 14.38
CA GLU A 181 7.27 11.17 15.67
C GLU A 181 7.17 9.67 15.96
N SER A 182 7.20 9.33 17.25
CA SER A 182 7.01 7.96 17.72
C SER A 182 5.53 7.66 17.93
N PHE A 183 5.08 6.50 17.47
CA PHE A 183 3.70 6.06 17.65
C PHE A 183 3.63 4.60 18.14
N TRP A 184 2.49 4.20 18.70
CA TRP A 184 2.27 2.83 19.12
C TRP A 184 2.00 1.94 17.89
N ALA A 185 2.56 0.74 17.89
CA ALA A 185 2.36 -0.22 16.81
C ALA A 185 0.88 -0.56 16.63
N THR A 186 0.42 -0.55 15.39
CA THR A 186 -0.94 -0.89 14.97
C THR A 186 -0.97 -2.21 14.21
N ASP A 187 -2.11 -2.89 14.24
CA ASP A 187 -2.41 -4.05 13.40
C ASP A 187 -2.83 -3.64 11.97
N GLU A 188 -3.31 -4.59 11.18
CA GLU A 188 -3.74 -4.38 9.80
C GLU A 188 -4.99 -3.49 9.69
N ASN A 189 -5.77 -3.37 10.76
CA ASN A 189 -6.98 -2.54 10.84
C ASN A 189 -6.70 -1.13 11.38
N GLY A 190 -5.44 -0.82 11.71
CA GLY A 190 -5.05 0.45 12.32
C GLY A 190 -5.25 0.52 13.84
N GLU A 191 -5.68 -0.57 14.49
CA GLU A 191 -5.88 -0.64 15.92
C GLU A 191 -4.55 -0.85 16.66
N VAL A 192 -4.35 -0.13 17.77
CA VAL A 192 -3.14 -0.26 18.59
C VAL A 192 -3.01 -1.68 19.14
N ILE A 193 -1.92 -2.35 18.86
CA ILE A 193 -1.64 -3.70 19.35
C ILE A 193 -1.34 -3.62 20.85
N LYS A 194 -2.12 -4.36 21.65
CA LYS A 194 -2.06 -4.35 23.12
C LYS A 194 -1.73 -5.72 23.69
N TRP A 195 -1.24 -5.75 24.92
CA TRP A 195 -1.06 -6.98 25.66
C TRP A 195 -2.41 -7.70 25.83
N PRO A 196 -2.46 -9.02 25.56
CA PRO A 196 -3.71 -9.77 25.55
C PRO A 196 -4.28 -9.92 26.97
N LYS A 197 -5.58 -10.27 27.01
CA LYS A 197 -6.30 -10.57 28.24
C LYS A 197 -5.59 -11.67 29.05
N GLY A 198 -5.46 -11.48 30.35
CA GLY A 198 -4.76 -12.40 31.26
C GLY A 198 -3.26 -12.16 31.39
N HIS A 199 -2.67 -11.23 30.68
CA HIS A 199 -1.28 -10.83 30.86
C HIS A 199 -1.16 -9.78 31.98
N THR A 200 0.00 -9.73 32.69
CA THR A 200 0.25 -8.74 33.76
C THR A 200 0.20 -7.28 33.28
N ARG A 201 0.35 -7.05 32.00
CA ARG A 201 0.27 -5.74 31.32
C ARG A 201 -0.94 -5.65 30.38
N GLU A 202 -2.02 -6.37 30.70
CA GLU A 202 -3.23 -6.38 29.89
C GLU A 202 -3.69 -4.96 29.50
N GLY A 203 -3.99 -4.76 28.22
CA GLY A 203 -4.48 -3.50 27.69
C GLY A 203 -3.41 -2.42 27.44
N GLU A 204 -2.19 -2.57 27.93
CA GLU A 204 -1.10 -1.67 27.58
C GLU A 204 -0.62 -1.90 26.13
N PRO A 205 -0.21 -0.83 25.39
CA PRO A 205 0.40 -0.99 24.09
C PRO A 205 1.69 -1.81 24.10
N LEU A 206 1.93 -2.60 23.05
CA LEU A 206 3.07 -3.53 23.02
C LEU A 206 4.41 -2.83 22.84
N PHE A 207 4.57 -2.02 21.79
CA PHE A 207 5.84 -1.38 21.42
C PHE A 207 5.63 -0.18 20.52
N LYS A 208 6.68 0.62 20.36
CA LYS A 208 6.66 1.83 19.53
C LYS A 208 7.32 1.62 18.18
N ARG A 209 6.80 2.33 17.19
CA ARG A 209 7.37 2.51 15.86
C ARG A 209 7.73 3.97 15.61
N LYS A 210 8.61 4.16 14.62
CA LYS A 210 8.97 5.50 14.13
C LYS A 210 9.34 5.45 12.66
N PHE A 211 8.91 6.46 11.93
CA PHE A 211 9.36 6.75 10.58
C PHE A 211 10.23 8.00 10.59
N ILE A 212 11.41 7.93 9.99
CA ILE A 212 12.34 9.05 9.83
C ILE A 212 12.50 9.30 8.34
N PRO A 213 11.96 10.41 7.81
CA PRO A 213 12.11 10.75 6.41
C PRO A 213 13.55 11.19 6.11
N ALA A 214 14.02 10.86 4.91
CA ALA A 214 15.30 11.28 4.37
C ALA A 214 15.13 11.94 3.01
N THR A 215 15.89 12.98 2.78
CA THR A 215 16.03 13.65 1.48
C THR A 215 17.47 13.57 0.98
N LEU A 216 17.71 13.87 -0.29
CA LEU A 216 19.07 13.99 -0.84
C LEU A 216 19.89 15.06 -0.10
N PHE A 217 19.23 16.15 0.29
CA PHE A 217 19.88 17.32 0.92
C PHE A 217 20.35 17.03 2.36
N ASP A 218 19.90 15.93 2.96
CA ASP A 218 20.40 15.46 4.26
C ASP A 218 21.79 14.82 4.17
N ASN A 219 22.34 14.66 2.96
CA ASN A 219 23.66 14.09 2.70
C ASN A 219 24.56 15.08 1.93
N PRO A 220 25.38 15.87 2.63
CA PRO A 220 26.28 16.84 2.02
C PRO A 220 27.20 16.25 0.96
N TYR A 221 27.66 15.02 1.17
CA TYR A 221 28.60 14.34 0.26
C TYR A 221 28.05 14.07 -1.14
N LEU A 222 26.74 14.07 -1.33
CA LEU A 222 26.07 13.85 -2.62
C LEU A 222 25.35 15.09 -3.15
N SER A 223 25.07 16.06 -2.28
CA SER A 223 24.36 17.28 -2.68
C SER A 223 25.28 18.42 -3.11
N GLU A 224 26.57 18.41 -2.69
CA GLU A 224 27.48 19.54 -2.92
C GLU A 224 27.88 19.75 -4.39
N ASP A 225 28.04 18.67 -5.19
CA ASP A 225 28.44 18.79 -6.60
C ASP A 225 27.26 18.95 -7.57
N GLY A 226 26.02 18.68 -7.10
CA GLY A 226 24.78 18.75 -7.87
C GLY A 226 24.65 17.72 -9.00
N MET A 227 25.67 16.91 -9.28
CA MET A 227 25.65 15.96 -10.39
C MET A 227 24.65 14.83 -10.11
N TYR A 228 24.58 14.34 -8.88
CA TYR A 228 23.64 13.29 -8.51
C TYR A 228 22.19 13.80 -8.56
N GLU A 229 21.94 15.02 -8.12
CA GLU A 229 20.65 15.69 -8.24
C GLU A 229 20.24 15.84 -9.71
N ALA A 230 21.15 16.31 -10.57
CA ALA A 230 20.89 16.43 -12.01
C ALA A 230 20.53 15.08 -12.66
N ASN A 231 21.18 13.99 -12.24
CA ASN A 231 20.85 12.66 -12.71
C ASN A 231 19.43 12.24 -12.28
N LEU A 232 19.02 12.52 -11.04
CA LEU A 232 17.66 12.23 -10.55
C LEU A 232 16.61 13.12 -11.24
N LEU A 233 16.93 14.40 -11.50
CA LEU A 233 16.04 15.32 -12.23
C LEU A 233 15.82 14.91 -13.69
N SER A 234 16.74 14.17 -14.30
CA SER A 234 16.61 13.66 -15.67
C SER A 234 15.69 12.45 -15.80
N LEU A 235 15.28 11.85 -14.66
CA LEU A 235 14.37 10.70 -14.65
C LEU A 235 12.94 11.11 -15.01
N PRO A 236 12.11 10.17 -15.49
CA PRO A 236 10.67 10.37 -15.61
C PRO A 236 10.06 10.90 -14.30
N GLU A 237 9.00 11.70 -14.41
CA GLU A 237 8.42 12.42 -13.26
C GLU A 237 8.11 11.50 -12.08
N HIS A 238 7.51 10.33 -12.31
CA HIS A 238 7.19 9.37 -11.24
C HIS A 238 8.44 8.86 -10.50
N GLN A 239 9.53 8.55 -11.23
CA GLN A 239 10.80 8.13 -10.61
C GLN A 239 11.50 9.29 -9.89
N ARG A 240 11.40 10.49 -10.43
CA ARG A 240 11.94 11.70 -9.79
C ARG A 240 11.25 11.96 -8.47
N ARG A 241 9.92 11.96 -8.43
CA ARG A 241 9.15 12.11 -7.19
C ARG A 241 9.50 11.03 -6.18
N GLN A 242 9.67 9.80 -6.63
CA GLN A 242 10.02 8.66 -5.79
C GLN A 242 11.44 8.77 -5.22
N LEU A 243 12.43 9.02 -6.08
CA LEU A 243 13.85 8.93 -5.71
C LEU A 243 14.43 10.26 -5.22
N LEU A 244 13.98 11.41 -5.76
CA LEU A 244 14.47 12.71 -5.35
C LEU A 244 13.64 13.30 -4.20
N GLU A 245 12.30 13.20 -4.28
CA GLU A 245 11.41 13.80 -3.30
C GLU A 245 11.08 12.84 -2.14
N GLY A 246 11.31 11.54 -2.35
CA GLY A 246 10.99 10.51 -1.35
C GLY A 246 9.50 10.36 -1.09
N ASP A 247 8.69 10.62 -2.13
CA ASP A 247 7.23 10.66 -2.03
C ASP A 247 6.64 9.25 -1.89
N TRP A 248 6.01 8.99 -0.75
CA TRP A 248 5.35 7.73 -0.44
C TRP A 248 3.92 7.62 -0.99
N ASP A 249 3.42 8.66 -1.63
CA ASP A 249 2.11 8.63 -2.30
C ASP A 249 2.20 8.20 -3.77
N ILE A 250 3.42 7.90 -4.26
CA ILE A 250 3.66 7.39 -5.61
C ILE A 250 3.90 5.90 -5.61
N ASN A 251 3.21 5.20 -6.50
CA ASN A 251 3.39 3.78 -6.75
C ASN A 251 3.98 3.55 -8.14
N GLU A 252 5.17 3.00 -8.21
CA GLU A 252 5.76 2.49 -9.45
C GLU A 252 4.97 1.26 -9.92
N GLY A 253 4.53 1.25 -11.17
CA GLY A 253 3.74 0.17 -11.72
C GLY A 253 2.26 0.16 -11.31
N SER A 254 1.77 1.21 -10.64
CA SER A 254 0.34 1.39 -10.42
C SER A 254 -0.41 1.50 -11.74
N ALA A 255 -1.57 0.84 -11.78
CA ALA A 255 -2.48 1.01 -12.90
C ALA A 255 -3.11 2.41 -12.95
N PHE A 256 -3.06 3.18 -11.85
CA PHE A 256 -3.69 4.51 -11.72
C PHE A 256 -2.72 5.53 -11.11
N PRO A 257 -1.65 5.90 -11.83
CA PRO A 257 -0.65 6.85 -11.32
C PRO A 257 -1.20 8.27 -11.12
N GLU A 258 -2.32 8.61 -11.77
CA GLU A 258 -2.99 9.91 -11.64
C GLU A 258 -3.73 10.07 -10.32
N PHE A 259 -4.02 8.96 -9.61
CA PHE A 259 -4.72 9.05 -8.34
C PHE A 259 -3.88 9.81 -7.31
N ASN A 260 -4.43 10.90 -6.84
CA ASN A 260 -3.83 11.76 -5.82
C ASN A 260 -4.85 12.02 -4.71
N ARG A 261 -4.51 11.70 -3.47
CA ARG A 261 -5.41 11.87 -2.32
C ARG A 261 -5.85 13.32 -2.11
N GLN A 262 -4.96 14.28 -2.37
CA GLN A 262 -5.27 15.71 -2.18
C GLN A 262 -6.30 16.22 -3.21
N ILE A 263 -6.40 15.54 -4.36
CA ILE A 263 -7.29 15.92 -5.46
C ILE A 263 -8.57 15.09 -5.43
N HIS A 264 -8.44 13.76 -5.24
CA HIS A 264 -9.53 12.80 -5.45
C HIS A 264 -10.26 12.41 -4.17
N VAL A 265 -9.71 12.74 -2.97
CA VAL A 265 -10.34 12.39 -1.70
C VAL A 265 -10.92 13.64 -1.06
N VAL A 266 -12.22 13.60 -0.79
CA VAL A 266 -12.95 14.71 -0.21
C VAL A 266 -13.66 14.32 1.09
N LYS A 267 -13.87 15.27 1.98
CA LYS A 267 -14.63 15.03 3.20
C LYS A 267 -16.07 14.70 2.88
N PRO A 268 -16.71 13.75 3.62
CA PRO A 268 -18.11 13.42 3.43
C PRO A 268 -19.02 14.62 3.65
N TYR A 269 -20.04 14.70 2.82
CA TYR A 269 -21.15 15.63 2.95
C TYR A 269 -22.45 14.94 2.56
N ASP A 270 -23.58 15.54 2.93
CA ASP A 270 -24.89 14.96 2.63
C ASP A 270 -25.18 15.00 1.13
N ILE A 271 -25.27 13.84 0.51
CA ILE A 271 -25.65 13.70 -0.92
C ILE A 271 -27.14 14.01 -1.06
N PRO A 272 -27.55 15.03 -1.84
CA PRO A 272 -28.93 15.36 -2.03
C PRO A 272 -29.79 14.17 -2.48
N SER A 273 -31.02 14.06 -1.98
CA SER A 273 -31.91 12.92 -2.24
C SER A 273 -32.34 12.79 -3.70
N ASN A 274 -32.31 13.92 -4.45
CA ASN A 274 -32.65 13.97 -5.88
C ASN A 274 -31.50 13.56 -6.81
N TRP A 275 -30.29 13.33 -6.28
CA TRP A 275 -29.18 12.83 -7.10
C TRP A 275 -29.38 11.36 -7.43
N THR A 276 -28.93 10.97 -8.63
CA THR A 276 -28.92 9.55 -9.00
C THR A 276 -27.85 8.82 -8.19
N LYS A 277 -28.30 7.85 -7.40
CA LYS A 277 -27.43 6.95 -6.62
C LYS A 277 -27.58 5.53 -7.14
N PHE A 278 -26.47 4.83 -7.23
CA PHE A 278 -26.42 3.42 -7.62
C PHE A 278 -25.27 2.72 -6.88
N ARG A 279 -25.23 1.41 -6.93
CA ARG A 279 -24.16 0.62 -6.32
C ARG A 279 -23.56 -0.35 -7.32
N ALA A 280 -22.34 -0.82 -7.02
CA ALA A 280 -21.70 -1.89 -7.77
C ALA A 280 -20.99 -2.83 -6.81
N CYS A 281 -20.94 -4.13 -7.15
CA CYS A 281 -20.41 -5.18 -6.30
C CYS A 281 -19.58 -6.18 -7.10
N ASP A 282 -18.39 -6.48 -6.58
CA ASP A 282 -17.62 -7.67 -6.92
C ASP A 282 -17.68 -8.63 -5.73
N TYR A 283 -18.30 -9.81 -5.95
CA TYR A 283 -18.58 -10.78 -4.89
C TYR A 283 -17.62 -11.96 -4.92
N GLY A 284 -16.98 -12.23 -3.79
CA GLY A 284 -16.18 -13.42 -3.54
C GLY A 284 -16.45 -14.01 -2.16
N TYR A 285 -16.77 -15.31 -2.07
CA TYR A 285 -16.90 -16.00 -0.77
C TYR A 285 -15.53 -16.36 -0.19
N GLY A 286 -14.64 -16.91 -1.02
CA GLY A 286 -13.29 -17.32 -0.62
C GLY A 286 -12.26 -16.19 -0.61
N SER A 287 -12.60 -15.06 -1.20
CA SER A 287 -11.86 -13.81 -1.24
C SER A 287 -12.68 -12.70 -0.58
N HIS A 288 -12.22 -11.45 -0.69
CA HIS A 288 -13.03 -10.32 -0.25
C HIS A 288 -14.19 -10.05 -1.21
N THR A 289 -15.26 -9.47 -0.68
CA THR A 289 -16.34 -8.86 -1.43
C THR A 289 -16.24 -7.36 -1.31
N GLY A 290 -16.20 -6.66 -2.44
CA GLY A 290 -16.20 -5.21 -2.51
C GLY A 290 -17.56 -4.69 -2.99
N VAL A 291 -18.14 -3.72 -2.26
CA VAL A 291 -19.33 -2.97 -2.71
C VAL A 291 -19.04 -1.50 -2.62
N VAL A 292 -19.36 -0.75 -3.68
CA VAL A 292 -19.25 0.71 -3.71
C VAL A 292 -20.58 1.35 -4.03
N TRP A 293 -20.93 2.45 -3.35
CA TRP A 293 -22.08 3.28 -3.64
C TRP A 293 -21.63 4.57 -4.29
N ILE A 294 -22.24 4.89 -5.42
CA ILE A 294 -21.82 5.97 -6.30
C ILE A 294 -22.97 6.92 -6.52
N ALA A 295 -22.73 8.21 -6.35
CA ALA A 295 -23.64 9.28 -6.71
C ALA A 295 -23.17 9.99 -7.98
N VAL A 296 -24.12 10.45 -8.79
CA VAL A 296 -23.87 11.23 -10.01
C VAL A 296 -24.18 12.69 -9.74
N VAL A 297 -23.21 13.56 -9.95
CA VAL A 297 -23.44 15.03 -9.83
C VAL A 297 -24.30 15.49 -11.00
N PRO A 298 -25.48 16.11 -10.76
CA PRO A 298 -26.35 16.58 -11.81
C PRO A 298 -25.69 17.67 -12.69
N GLY A 299 -25.85 17.53 -14.01
CA GLY A 299 -25.25 18.49 -14.95
C GLY A 299 -23.74 18.34 -15.17
N SER A 300 -23.10 17.34 -14.55
CA SER A 300 -21.67 17.07 -14.62
C SER A 300 -21.44 15.59 -14.97
N GLU A 301 -20.23 15.26 -15.44
CA GLU A 301 -19.76 13.88 -15.57
C GLU A 301 -19.13 13.33 -14.28
N GLN A 302 -19.10 14.13 -13.21
CA GLN A 302 -18.46 13.76 -11.95
C GLN A 302 -19.26 12.69 -11.22
N LEU A 303 -18.54 11.66 -10.77
CA LEU A 303 -19.03 10.61 -9.90
C LEU A 303 -18.39 10.73 -8.52
N ILE A 304 -19.18 10.42 -7.50
CA ILE A 304 -18.76 10.44 -6.10
C ILE A 304 -18.94 9.05 -5.51
N VAL A 305 -17.85 8.40 -5.13
CA VAL A 305 -17.93 7.20 -4.30
C VAL A 305 -18.13 7.66 -2.86
N TYR A 306 -19.33 7.49 -2.31
CA TYR A 306 -19.67 8.06 -1.00
C TYR A 306 -19.74 7.03 0.13
N ARG A 307 -19.75 5.74 -0.21
CA ARG A 307 -19.77 4.63 0.74
C ARG A 307 -19.11 3.40 0.12
N GLU A 308 -18.45 2.61 0.94
CA GLU A 308 -17.95 1.29 0.60
C GLU A 308 -18.36 0.25 1.64
N LEU A 309 -18.37 -1.03 1.23
CA LEU A 309 -18.41 -2.19 2.12
C LEU A 309 -17.34 -3.17 1.64
N TYR A 310 -16.47 -3.58 2.54
CA TYR A 310 -15.38 -4.51 2.24
C TYR A 310 -15.35 -5.61 3.29
N VAL A 311 -15.80 -6.81 2.91
CA VAL A 311 -16.01 -7.95 3.82
C VAL A 311 -15.54 -9.24 3.17
N SER A 312 -15.27 -10.27 3.99
CA SER A 312 -14.89 -11.59 3.51
C SER A 312 -15.74 -12.69 4.17
N LYS A 313 -15.78 -13.86 3.56
CA LYS A 313 -16.46 -15.06 4.07
C LYS A 313 -17.95 -14.84 4.38
N ILE A 314 -18.61 -13.98 3.60
CA ILE A 314 -20.05 -13.71 3.71
C ILE A 314 -20.82 -14.45 2.62
N ILE A 315 -21.96 -15.05 2.95
CA ILE A 315 -22.85 -15.64 1.95
C ILE A 315 -23.72 -14.57 1.27
N ALA A 316 -24.15 -14.84 0.04
CA ALA A 316 -24.85 -13.84 -0.79
C ALA A 316 -26.14 -13.29 -0.15
N THR A 317 -26.88 -14.10 0.60
CA THR A 317 -28.09 -13.69 1.30
C THR A 317 -27.82 -12.71 2.44
N ASP A 318 -26.77 -12.97 3.23
CA ASP A 318 -26.38 -12.11 4.35
C ASP A 318 -25.77 -10.79 3.84
N LEU A 319 -25.00 -10.85 2.74
CA LEU A 319 -24.54 -9.64 2.06
C LEU A 319 -25.71 -8.79 1.57
N ALA A 320 -26.76 -9.40 1.02
CA ALA A 320 -27.96 -8.68 0.59
C ALA A 320 -28.65 -7.95 1.76
N ASP A 321 -28.77 -8.63 2.91
CA ASP A 321 -29.34 -8.02 4.12
C ASP A 321 -28.48 -6.84 4.61
N MET A 322 -27.14 -7.00 4.68
CA MET A 322 -26.23 -5.90 5.04
C MET A 322 -26.32 -4.70 4.10
N ILE A 323 -26.42 -4.96 2.79
CA ILE A 323 -26.56 -3.88 1.80
C ILE A 323 -27.87 -3.12 2.02
N LEU A 324 -28.99 -3.84 2.22
CA LEU A 324 -30.30 -3.24 2.45
C LEU A 324 -30.35 -2.44 3.75
N ASP A 325 -29.70 -2.92 4.81
CA ASP A 325 -29.57 -2.20 6.08
C ASP A 325 -28.80 -0.88 5.91
N LEU A 326 -27.72 -0.90 5.13
CA LEU A 326 -26.92 0.31 4.83
C LEU A 326 -27.68 1.31 3.94
N GLU A 327 -28.68 0.86 3.20
CA GLU A 327 -29.49 1.66 2.27
C GLU A 327 -30.85 2.10 2.87
N TYR A 328 -31.08 1.87 4.14
CA TYR A 328 -32.38 1.97 4.83
C TYR A 328 -33.30 3.12 4.33
N ASP A 329 -32.78 4.33 4.18
CA ASP A 329 -33.54 5.50 3.72
C ASP A 329 -33.12 6.00 2.33
N GLU A 330 -32.25 5.27 1.62
CA GLU A 330 -31.70 5.74 0.37
C GLU A 330 -32.43 5.18 -0.85
N LYS A 331 -32.79 6.07 -1.79
CA LYS A 331 -33.33 5.64 -3.08
C LYS A 331 -32.19 5.25 -4.03
N ILE A 332 -31.81 3.96 -4.05
CA ILE A 332 -30.84 3.42 -4.99
C ILE A 332 -31.53 3.06 -6.30
N ARG A 333 -31.10 3.69 -7.39
CA ARG A 333 -31.74 3.51 -8.72
C ARG A 333 -31.53 2.11 -9.27
N TYR A 334 -30.33 1.55 -9.13
CA TYR A 334 -29.96 0.19 -9.54
C TYR A 334 -28.69 -0.28 -8.86
N GLY A 335 -28.45 -1.59 -8.92
CA GLY A 335 -27.17 -2.21 -8.57
C GLY A 335 -26.56 -2.93 -9.76
N VAL A 336 -25.23 -3.00 -9.81
CA VAL A 336 -24.45 -3.75 -10.80
C VAL A 336 -23.64 -4.82 -10.08
N LEU A 337 -23.72 -6.06 -10.54
CA LEU A 337 -23.09 -7.22 -9.90
C LEU A 337 -22.32 -8.02 -10.96
N ASP A 338 -21.23 -8.63 -10.58
CA ASP A 338 -20.47 -9.53 -11.45
C ASP A 338 -21.43 -10.54 -12.15
N SER A 339 -21.38 -10.56 -13.47
CA SER A 339 -22.27 -11.39 -14.29
C SER A 339 -22.10 -12.89 -14.08
N SER A 340 -20.96 -13.37 -13.53
CA SER A 340 -20.77 -14.78 -13.20
C SER A 340 -21.75 -15.30 -12.14
N LEU A 341 -22.31 -14.41 -11.32
CA LEU A 341 -23.25 -14.77 -10.25
C LEU A 341 -24.66 -15.12 -10.74
N TRP A 342 -24.97 -14.87 -12.01
CA TRP A 342 -26.20 -15.37 -12.65
C TRP A 342 -26.08 -16.80 -13.16
N HIS A 343 -24.86 -17.37 -13.19
CA HIS A 343 -24.70 -18.77 -13.55
C HIS A 343 -25.22 -19.66 -12.43
N ARG A 344 -26.13 -20.59 -12.78
CA ARG A 344 -26.63 -21.58 -11.86
C ARG A 344 -25.57 -22.65 -11.62
N ARG A 345 -25.33 -22.98 -10.36
CA ARG A 345 -24.44 -24.07 -9.97
C ARG A 345 -25.30 -25.33 -9.70
N GLY A 346 -25.34 -26.23 -10.69
CA GLY A 346 -26.15 -27.46 -10.62
C GLY A 346 -27.58 -27.30 -11.18
N ASP A 347 -28.35 -28.41 -11.20
CA ASP A 347 -29.66 -28.46 -11.86
C ASP A 347 -30.81 -27.90 -11.00
N THR A 348 -30.58 -27.53 -9.75
CA THR A 348 -31.64 -27.14 -8.81
C THR A 348 -31.25 -25.89 -8.00
N GLY A 349 -32.07 -24.85 -8.12
CA GLY A 349 -32.02 -23.69 -7.26
C GLY A 349 -31.70 -22.36 -7.97
N PRO A 350 -32.00 -21.24 -7.31
CA PRO A 350 -31.70 -19.90 -7.83
C PRO A 350 -30.19 -19.63 -7.83
N SER A 351 -29.70 -18.87 -8.83
CA SER A 351 -28.35 -18.36 -8.85
C SER A 351 -28.06 -17.44 -7.64
N LEU A 352 -26.79 -17.14 -7.35
CA LEU A 352 -26.46 -16.24 -6.23
C LEU A 352 -27.08 -14.85 -6.41
N ALA A 353 -27.08 -14.33 -7.64
CA ALA A 353 -27.76 -13.07 -7.97
C ALA A 353 -29.28 -13.15 -7.74
N GLU A 354 -29.92 -14.23 -8.17
CA GLU A 354 -31.37 -14.45 -7.93
C GLU A 354 -31.69 -14.54 -6.44
N GLN A 355 -30.83 -15.17 -5.61
CA GLN A 355 -31.01 -15.23 -4.15
C GLN A 355 -30.98 -13.83 -3.52
N MET A 356 -30.04 -12.97 -3.92
CA MET A 356 -29.98 -11.59 -3.44
C MET A 356 -31.19 -10.77 -3.89
N ILE A 357 -31.67 -10.99 -5.14
CA ILE A 357 -32.84 -10.32 -5.68
C ILE A 357 -34.11 -10.72 -4.93
N LEU A 358 -34.24 -11.99 -4.56
CA LEU A 358 -35.37 -12.49 -3.73
C LEU A 358 -35.42 -11.84 -2.35
N LYS A 359 -34.26 -11.44 -1.80
CA LYS A 359 -34.16 -10.64 -0.57
C LYS A 359 -34.56 -9.17 -0.75
N GLY A 360 -34.77 -8.70 -1.98
CA GLY A 360 -35.09 -7.30 -2.30
C GLY A 360 -33.89 -6.50 -2.81
N CYS A 361 -32.70 -7.04 -2.74
CA CYS A 361 -31.47 -6.41 -3.22
C CYS A 361 -31.36 -6.56 -4.75
N ARG A 362 -31.84 -5.55 -5.49
CA ARG A 362 -31.93 -5.61 -6.95
C ARG A 362 -30.58 -5.41 -7.63
N TRP A 363 -30.30 -6.26 -8.64
CA TRP A 363 -29.06 -6.25 -9.40
C TRP A 363 -29.31 -6.36 -10.91
N ARG A 364 -28.37 -5.86 -11.69
CA ARG A 364 -28.20 -6.13 -13.12
C ARG A 364 -26.78 -6.65 -13.36
N PRO A 365 -26.55 -7.49 -14.40
CA PRO A 365 -25.21 -8.02 -14.67
C PRO A 365 -24.26 -6.92 -15.12
N ALA A 366 -23.00 -7.01 -14.68
CA ALA A 366 -21.90 -6.19 -15.18
C ALA A 366 -21.55 -6.61 -16.62
N ASP A 367 -21.01 -5.66 -17.40
CA ASP A 367 -20.48 -5.94 -18.74
C ASP A 367 -19.21 -6.78 -18.66
N ARG A 368 -19.23 -7.96 -19.30
CA ARG A 368 -18.10 -8.87 -19.48
C ARG A 368 -17.76 -9.14 -20.94
N SER A 369 -18.20 -8.28 -21.85
CA SER A 369 -17.81 -8.36 -23.24
C SER A 369 -16.28 -8.31 -23.38
N LYS A 370 -15.76 -8.89 -24.48
CA LYS A 370 -14.32 -8.88 -24.75
C LYS A 370 -13.78 -7.43 -24.76
N GLY A 371 -12.76 -7.17 -23.96
CA GLY A 371 -12.17 -5.86 -23.80
C GLY A 371 -12.83 -4.96 -22.71
N SER A 372 -13.91 -5.40 -22.04
CA SER A 372 -14.59 -4.60 -21.01
C SER A 372 -13.69 -4.25 -19.82
N ARG A 373 -12.70 -5.09 -19.49
CA ARG A 373 -11.71 -4.78 -18.42
C ARG A 373 -10.84 -3.60 -18.80
N VAL A 374 -10.22 -3.65 -19.97
CA VAL A 374 -9.38 -2.55 -20.50
C VAL A 374 -10.19 -1.26 -20.69
N SER A 375 -11.40 -1.38 -21.23
CA SER A 375 -12.30 -0.21 -21.38
C SER A 375 -12.68 0.39 -20.02
N GLY A 376 -12.94 -0.44 -19.02
CA GLY A 376 -13.28 0.01 -17.67
C GLY A 376 -12.10 0.66 -16.96
N LYS A 377 -10.88 0.10 -17.10
CA LYS A 377 -9.65 0.72 -16.63
C LYS A 377 -9.46 2.11 -17.24
N ASN A 378 -9.58 2.21 -18.57
CA ASN A 378 -9.44 3.48 -19.30
C ASN A 378 -10.52 4.50 -18.90
N GLU A 379 -11.73 4.06 -18.59
CA GLU A 379 -12.78 4.95 -18.09
C GLU A 379 -12.45 5.49 -16.68
N ILE A 380 -11.84 4.67 -15.81
CA ILE A 380 -11.36 5.16 -14.50
C ILE A 380 -10.22 6.16 -14.70
N HIS A 381 -9.24 5.87 -15.57
CA HIS A 381 -8.17 6.82 -15.95
C HIS A 381 -8.76 8.17 -16.38
N ARG A 382 -9.69 8.15 -17.33
CA ARG A 382 -10.34 9.37 -17.82
C ARG A 382 -11.03 10.16 -16.71
N ARG A 383 -11.61 9.47 -15.73
CA ARG A 383 -12.32 10.12 -14.62
C ARG A 383 -11.40 10.64 -13.53
N LEU A 384 -10.23 10.05 -13.37
CA LEU A 384 -9.20 10.55 -12.46
C LEU A 384 -8.47 11.78 -13.01
N GLN A 385 -8.50 12.01 -14.34
CA GLN A 385 -7.92 13.23 -14.90
C GLN A 385 -8.68 14.46 -14.43
N VAL A 386 -7.93 15.50 -14.06
CA VAL A 386 -8.49 16.81 -13.75
C VAL A 386 -8.91 17.49 -15.05
N ASP A 387 -10.14 17.98 -15.08
CA ASP A 387 -10.64 18.72 -16.23
C ASP A 387 -10.00 20.11 -16.29
N GLU A 388 -9.43 20.48 -17.44
CA GLU A 388 -8.69 21.75 -17.61
C GLU A 388 -9.57 23.00 -17.44
N PHE A 389 -10.90 22.87 -17.62
CA PHE A 389 -11.83 24.01 -17.53
C PHE A 389 -12.44 24.15 -16.15
N THR A 390 -12.73 23.03 -15.48
CA THR A 390 -13.36 23.05 -14.16
C THR A 390 -12.36 22.95 -13.03
N GLU A 391 -11.12 22.58 -13.33
CA GLU A 391 -10.05 22.26 -12.36
C GLU A 391 -10.45 21.16 -11.37
N GLU A 392 -11.47 20.34 -11.71
CA GLU A 392 -11.99 19.27 -10.87
C GLU A 392 -11.83 17.89 -11.54
N PRO A 393 -11.57 16.83 -10.77
CA PRO A 393 -11.59 15.46 -11.29
C PRO A 393 -13.03 15.00 -11.52
N ARG A 394 -13.20 14.08 -12.49
CA ARG A 394 -14.52 13.48 -12.76
C ARG A 394 -14.85 12.27 -11.86
N LEU A 395 -13.96 11.92 -10.94
CA LEU A 395 -14.15 10.92 -9.90
C LEU A 395 -13.57 11.43 -8.59
N VAL A 396 -14.42 11.52 -7.58
CA VAL A 396 -13.99 11.79 -6.20
C VAL A 396 -14.49 10.70 -5.26
N ILE A 397 -13.80 10.51 -4.17
CA ILE A 397 -14.04 9.46 -3.18
C ILE A 397 -14.12 10.12 -1.81
N PHE A 398 -15.14 9.79 -1.04
CA PHE A 398 -15.24 10.25 0.34
C PHE A 398 -14.16 9.59 1.21
N ASP A 399 -13.60 10.31 2.16
CA ASP A 399 -12.47 9.86 2.99
C ASP A 399 -12.83 8.65 3.89
N ASN A 400 -14.11 8.37 4.10
CA ASN A 400 -14.59 7.16 4.77
C ASN A 400 -14.50 5.87 3.93
N CYS A 401 -14.24 5.99 2.61
CA CYS A 401 -14.00 4.85 1.72
C CYS A 401 -12.52 4.43 1.76
N THR A 402 -12.03 4.07 2.93
CA THR A 402 -10.61 3.90 3.22
C THR A 402 -9.97 2.75 2.45
N ASN A 403 -10.70 1.64 2.23
CA ASN A 403 -10.17 0.50 1.51
C ASN A 403 -9.98 0.82 0.01
N LEU A 404 -10.94 1.45 -0.64
CA LEU A 404 -10.83 1.86 -2.05
C LEU A 404 -9.71 2.90 -2.24
N ILE A 405 -9.62 3.89 -1.35
CA ILE A 405 -8.57 4.91 -1.36
C ILE A 405 -7.18 4.28 -1.24
N ASN A 406 -7.04 3.21 -0.46
CA ASN A 406 -5.80 2.48 -0.30
C ASN A 406 -5.54 1.53 -1.47
N GLN A 407 -6.57 0.92 -2.06
CA GLN A 407 -6.45 -0.08 -3.12
C GLN A 407 -6.11 0.55 -4.47
N LEU A 408 -6.80 1.62 -4.90
CA LEU A 408 -6.62 2.23 -6.22
C LEU A 408 -5.16 2.54 -6.59
N PRO A 409 -4.38 3.24 -5.75
CA PRO A 409 -2.99 3.57 -6.09
C PRO A 409 -2.05 2.36 -6.09
N THR A 410 -2.51 1.19 -5.64
CA THR A 410 -1.66 0.02 -5.39
C THR A 410 -1.84 -1.10 -6.39
N ILE A 411 -2.88 -1.03 -7.20
CA ILE A 411 -3.18 -2.06 -8.20
C ILE A 411 -2.09 -2.05 -9.28
N PRO A 412 -1.34 -3.15 -9.44
CA PRO A 412 -0.30 -3.22 -10.44
C PRO A 412 -0.88 -3.49 -11.83
N LEU A 413 -0.15 -3.08 -12.87
CA LEU A 413 -0.42 -3.52 -14.23
C LEU A 413 -0.09 -5.01 -14.38
N ASP A 414 -0.87 -5.71 -15.20
CA ASP A 414 -0.56 -7.12 -15.54
C ASP A 414 0.75 -7.19 -16.32
N LYS A 415 1.67 -8.04 -15.88
CA LYS A 415 3.00 -8.19 -16.50
C LYS A 415 2.95 -8.73 -17.93
N LYS A 416 1.91 -9.49 -18.27
CA LYS A 416 1.72 -10.09 -19.60
C LYS A 416 0.86 -9.22 -20.51
N ASN A 417 -0.04 -8.45 -19.93
CA ASN A 417 -0.92 -7.52 -20.64
C ASN A 417 -0.95 -6.17 -19.92
N PRO A 418 0.02 -5.28 -20.16
CA PRO A 418 0.10 -3.98 -19.48
C PRO A 418 -1.10 -3.05 -19.71
N GLU A 419 -2.00 -3.39 -20.65
CA GLU A 419 -3.26 -2.68 -20.85
C GLU A 419 -4.31 -3.00 -19.78
N ASP A 420 -4.14 -4.07 -18.99
CA ASP A 420 -5.03 -4.50 -17.91
C ASP A 420 -4.32 -4.43 -16.55
N VAL A 421 -5.06 -4.61 -15.47
CA VAL A 421 -4.54 -4.75 -14.12
C VAL A 421 -4.20 -6.21 -13.80
N ASP A 422 -3.27 -6.43 -12.88
CA ASP A 422 -2.93 -7.80 -12.42
C ASP A 422 -4.09 -8.37 -11.59
N THR A 423 -4.73 -9.41 -12.11
CA THR A 423 -5.86 -10.11 -11.48
C THR A 423 -5.46 -10.96 -10.28
N ASN A 424 -4.18 -11.11 -9.99
CA ASN A 424 -3.71 -11.79 -8.77
C ASN A 424 -3.53 -10.81 -7.60
N SER A 425 -3.71 -9.51 -7.84
CA SER A 425 -3.69 -8.50 -6.80
C SER A 425 -5.06 -8.43 -6.08
N GLU A 426 -5.10 -7.72 -4.96
CA GLU A 426 -6.33 -7.43 -4.24
C GLU A 426 -7.10 -6.31 -4.97
N ASP A 427 -7.98 -6.69 -5.91
CA ASP A 427 -8.65 -5.79 -6.87
C ASP A 427 -10.18 -5.68 -6.71
N HIS A 428 -10.75 -6.25 -5.63
CA HIS A 428 -12.22 -6.40 -5.50
C HIS A 428 -13.00 -5.08 -5.47
N LEU A 429 -12.51 -4.05 -4.76
CA LEU A 429 -13.18 -2.74 -4.78
C LEU A 429 -12.94 -1.99 -6.09
N TYR A 430 -11.77 -2.17 -6.70
CA TYR A 430 -11.51 -1.67 -8.05
C TYR A 430 -12.46 -2.32 -9.07
N ASP A 431 -12.65 -3.65 -9.04
CA ASP A 431 -13.56 -4.33 -9.95
C ASP A 431 -15.01 -3.88 -9.72
N ALA A 432 -15.42 -3.70 -8.46
CA ALA A 432 -16.73 -3.10 -8.14
C ALA A 432 -16.85 -1.69 -8.72
N LEU A 433 -15.84 -0.81 -8.53
CA LEU A 433 -15.82 0.52 -9.11
C LEU A 433 -15.88 0.47 -10.64
N ARG A 434 -15.08 -0.40 -11.26
CA ARG A 434 -15.05 -0.61 -12.71
C ARG A 434 -16.42 -1.02 -13.26
N TYR A 435 -17.12 -1.95 -12.60
CA TYR A 435 -18.49 -2.31 -12.99
C TYR A 435 -19.42 -1.11 -12.90
N GLY A 436 -19.28 -0.30 -11.85
CA GLY A 436 -20.08 0.92 -11.66
C GLY A 436 -19.87 1.95 -12.77
N VAL A 437 -18.63 2.34 -13.04
CA VAL A 437 -18.33 3.38 -14.04
C VAL A 437 -18.68 2.95 -15.47
N MET A 438 -18.60 1.65 -15.77
CA MET A 438 -18.98 1.09 -17.07
C MET A 438 -20.48 1.15 -17.35
N THR A 439 -21.34 1.27 -16.35
CA THR A 439 -22.78 1.40 -16.57
C THR A 439 -23.19 2.76 -17.09
N ARG A 440 -22.27 3.74 -17.05
CA ARG A 440 -22.43 5.08 -17.59
C ARG A 440 -23.80 5.68 -17.33
N PRO A 441 -24.09 6.10 -16.12
CA PRO A 441 -25.13 7.10 -15.99
C PRO A 441 -24.53 8.39 -16.57
N ARG A 442 -24.71 8.60 -17.88
CA ARG A 442 -24.48 9.93 -18.46
C ARG A 442 -25.42 10.86 -17.72
N SER A 443 -24.96 12.01 -17.29
CA SER A 443 -25.84 13.10 -16.91
C SER A 443 -26.72 13.35 -18.13
N ASN A 444 -28.00 12.97 -18.04
CA ASN A 444 -28.92 13.27 -19.10
C ASN A 444 -29.15 14.78 -19.08
N VAL A 445 -28.49 15.46 -19.99
CA VAL A 445 -28.92 16.79 -20.42
C VAL A 445 -30.29 16.67 -21.13
N PHE A 446 -30.71 15.46 -21.51
CA PHE A 446 -32.01 15.12 -22.03
C PHE A 446 -32.47 13.77 -21.49
N ASP A 447 -33.45 13.77 -20.57
CA ASP A 447 -34.34 12.63 -20.37
C ASP A 447 -35.09 12.42 -21.69
N PHE A 448 -34.53 11.56 -22.54
CA PHE A 448 -35.28 11.07 -23.67
C PHE A 448 -36.27 10.04 -23.13
N ASP A 449 -37.51 10.52 -22.89
CA ASP A 449 -38.64 9.66 -22.58
C ASP A 449 -39.09 9.01 -23.90
N PRO A 450 -38.84 7.68 -24.10
CA PRO A 450 -39.29 6.98 -25.29
C PRO A 450 -40.83 6.96 -25.43
N SER A 451 -41.58 7.34 -24.37
CA SER A 451 -43.06 7.41 -24.39
C SER A 451 -43.56 8.72 -24.98
N SER A 452 -42.73 9.78 -25.09
CA SER A 452 -43.14 11.05 -25.67
C SER A 452 -43.11 11.11 -27.21
N GLN A 453 -42.60 10.09 -27.89
CA GLN A 453 -42.59 9.99 -29.35
C GLN A 453 -43.72 9.14 -29.96
N ARG A 454 -44.82 8.95 -29.25
CA ARG A 454 -46.06 8.44 -29.89
C ARG A 454 -47.06 9.56 -30.21
N SER A 455 -46.61 10.61 -30.92
CA SER A 455 -47.54 11.54 -31.55
C SER A 455 -46.91 12.09 -32.82
N GLY A 456 -47.32 11.52 -33.96
CA GLY A 456 -47.43 12.25 -35.19
C GLY A 456 -46.21 12.27 -36.10
N PHE A 457 -45.82 11.14 -36.69
CA PHE A 457 -45.43 11.14 -38.08
C PHE A 457 -46.61 10.59 -38.90
N GLN A 458 -47.56 11.45 -39.25
CA GLN A 458 -48.37 11.22 -40.45
C GLN A 458 -47.52 11.58 -41.66
N ALA A 459 -47.18 10.57 -42.44
CA ALA A 459 -46.63 10.79 -43.78
C ALA A 459 -47.64 11.58 -44.61
N SER A 460 -47.27 12.77 -45.00
CA SER A 460 -48.12 13.68 -45.76
C SER A 460 -48.04 13.44 -47.29
N ASP A 461 -47.58 12.27 -47.74
CA ASP A 461 -47.63 11.91 -49.16
C ASP A 461 -47.69 10.40 -49.39
N PRO A 462 -48.82 9.83 -49.89
CA PRO A 462 -48.98 8.44 -50.21
C PRO A 462 -48.48 8.02 -51.59
N THR A 463 -47.68 8.82 -52.29
CA THR A 463 -47.39 8.61 -53.72
C THR A 463 -45.92 8.22 -54.03
N PHE A 464 -45.10 7.83 -53.09
CA PHE A 464 -43.82 7.18 -53.44
C PHE A 464 -43.77 5.77 -52.87
N GLY A 465 -44.37 4.86 -53.67
CA GLY A 465 -43.99 3.46 -53.70
C GLY A 465 -42.82 3.29 -54.66
N TYR A 466 -41.73 2.76 -54.15
CA TYR A 466 -40.87 1.70 -54.74
C TYR A 466 -39.80 1.35 -53.68
#